data_a31ac39d9a84e01176794b036334b085
#
_entry.id   a31ac39d9a84e01176794b036334b085
#
_cell.length_a   1.000
_cell.length_b   1.000
_cell.length_c   1.000
_cell.angle_alpha   90.00
_cell.angle_beta   90.00
_cell.angle_gamma   90.00
#
_symmetry.space_group_name_H-M   'P 1'
#
loop_
_entity.id
_entity.type
_entity.pdbx_description
1 polymer ?
#
loop_
_entity_poly.entity_id
_entity_poly.type
_entity_poly.pdbx_seq_one_letter_code
_entity_poly.pdbx_strand_id
1 'polypeptide(L)'
;MNLADMLSYADIVQLSRIANTYQCECNGHSKNELIQSILSTVNRRDVFESQIKSMQLEDLRFMNSLLFDLRDTFSLEELLARAEQSRFGAEPDKPDYVEPTRLTENAETKKPSKRTKAQKPAPPVESGPRATISRFKQYGWLFNGISGPNRYLFQVPNDLKRRFKDAMERRFASQLTYADEEPQAYRDEQQLLGEDVKELLTFIHHNEIQLTSDGAMYKRSVLQIMDRLGVKEQLPGKGEWRFGYGRRMKDYPNRMSLIYDYCYYNGWIAEGESELTLTPAGLERQTSGAPEGTDKLYRFWLRLYKNAMPNLRSLVYWTDKLSEQWVTADSLKHALIPYIRPFYYDDSETLFEQRIVGMMLHLGLLKIGEHAQFGKVIRATPLGRAVVAGLNLEDEDAIVLD
;
A
#
# COMPACT_ATOMS: atom_id res chain seq x y z
N MET A 1 -19.80 10.79 -2.65
CA MET A 1 -21.14 10.44 -3.18
C MET A 1 -21.33 8.92 -3.09
N ASN A 2 -22.58 8.46 -2.91
CA ASN A 2 -22.92 7.04 -2.87
C ASN A 2 -23.28 6.51 -4.27
N LEU A 3 -23.36 5.19 -4.41
CA LEU A 3 -23.68 4.54 -5.68
C LEU A 3 -25.02 5.04 -6.29
N ALA A 4 -26.05 5.16 -5.47
CA ALA A 4 -27.36 5.64 -5.92
C ALA A 4 -27.30 7.05 -6.55
N ASP A 5 -26.52 7.93 -5.94
CA ASP A 5 -26.31 9.29 -6.46
C ASP A 5 -25.61 9.24 -7.81
N MET A 6 -24.51 8.47 -7.91
CA MET A 6 -23.74 8.35 -9.15
C MET A 6 -24.52 7.73 -10.30
N LEU A 7 -25.34 6.70 -10.02
CA LEU A 7 -26.21 6.10 -11.02
C LEU A 7 -27.27 7.10 -11.55
N SER A 8 -27.76 8.00 -10.69
CA SER A 8 -28.76 9.00 -11.11
C SER A 8 -28.21 10.00 -12.15
N TYR A 9 -26.89 10.27 -12.10
CA TYR A 9 -26.20 11.14 -13.07
C TYR A 9 -25.62 10.39 -14.28
N ALA A 10 -25.51 9.05 -14.22
CA ALA A 10 -25.02 8.25 -15.33
C ALA A 10 -25.96 8.29 -16.54
N ASP A 11 -25.41 8.19 -17.73
CA ASP A 11 -26.19 8.06 -18.95
C ASP A 11 -26.80 6.65 -19.10
N ILE A 12 -27.82 6.52 -19.95
CA ILE A 12 -28.54 5.25 -20.13
C ILE A 12 -27.65 4.16 -20.74
N VAL A 13 -26.63 4.53 -21.51
CA VAL A 13 -25.69 3.57 -22.12
C VAL A 13 -24.79 2.97 -21.03
N GLN A 14 -24.31 3.79 -20.10
CA GLN A 14 -23.52 3.31 -18.96
C GLN A 14 -24.37 2.43 -18.04
N LEU A 15 -25.60 2.85 -17.73
CA LEU A 15 -26.53 2.06 -16.92
C LEU A 15 -26.85 0.71 -17.56
N SER A 16 -27.09 0.67 -18.87
CA SER A 16 -27.35 -0.58 -19.59
C SER A 16 -26.14 -1.53 -19.56
N ARG A 17 -24.91 -0.97 -19.66
CA ARG A 17 -23.68 -1.79 -19.54
C ARG A 17 -23.54 -2.39 -18.15
N ILE A 18 -23.79 -1.61 -17.09
CA ILE A 18 -23.75 -2.10 -15.71
C ILE A 18 -24.83 -3.16 -15.49
N ALA A 19 -26.07 -2.91 -15.92
CA ALA A 19 -27.18 -3.86 -15.81
C ALA A 19 -26.88 -5.19 -16.52
N ASN A 20 -26.32 -5.14 -17.72
CA ASN A 20 -25.90 -6.33 -18.46
C ASN A 20 -24.79 -7.13 -17.75
N THR A 21 -23.84 -6.43 -17.12
CA THR A 21 -22.75 -7.08 -16.36
C THR A 21 -23.31 -7.89 -15.18
N TYR A 22 -24.34 -7.39 -14.51
CA TYR A 22 -25.02 -8.08 -13.42
C TYR A 22 -26.20 -8.93 -13.85
N GLN A 23 -26.46 -9.05 -15.16
CA GLN A 23 -27.59 -9.79 -15.71
C GLN A 23 -28.94 -9.36 -15.09
N CYS A 24 -29.10 -8.05 -14.92
CA CYS A 24 -30.33 -7.50 -14.34
C CYS A 24 -31.51 -7.69 -15.29
N GLU A 25 -32.60 -8.27 -14.80
CA GLU A 25 -33.86 -8.39 -15.53
C GLU A 25 -34.64 -7.06 -15.42
N CYS A 26 -34.50 -6.19 -16.43
CA CYS A 26 -35.19 -4.88 -16.45
C CYS A 26 -35.39 -4.38 -17.89
N ASN A 27 -36.32 -3.43 -18.04
CA ASN A 27 -36.53 -2.74 -19.31
C ASN A 27 -35.35 -1.75 -19.56
N GLY A 28 -34.52 -2.07 -20.53
CA GLY A 28 -33.34 -1.28 -20.88
C GLY A 28 -33.63 0.16 -21.38
N HIS A 29 -34.89 0.52 -21.61
CA HIS A 29 -35.30 1.84 -22.06
C HIS A 29 -35.75 2.78 -20.92
N SER A 30 -35.95 2.25 -19.71
CA SER A 30 -36.33 3.03 -18.53
C SER A 30 -35.14 3.27 -17.62
N LYS A 31 -34.70 4.54 -17.53
CA LYS A 31 -33.58 4.92 -16.66
C LYS A 31 -33.83 4.55 -15.20
N ASN A 32 -35.05 4.79 -14.71
CA ASN A 32 -35.42 4.48 -13.33
C ASN A 32 -35.42 2.97 -13.04
N GLU A 33 -35.94 2.16 -13.95
CA GLU A 33 -35.92 0.71 -13.79
C GLU A 33 -34.50 0.15 -13.80
N LEU A 34 -33.61 0.66 -14.70
CA LEU A 34 -32.21 0.31 -14.71
C LEU A 34 -31.54 0.62 -13.36
N ILE A 35 -31.73 1.84 -12.82
CA ILE A 35 -31.15 2.24 -11.53
C ILE A 35 -31.65 1.33 -10.40
N GLN A 36 -32.96 1.10 -10.31
CA GLN A 36 -33.54 0.26 -9.24
C GLN A 36 -33.05 -1.18 -9.34
N SER A 37 -33.00 -1.75 -10.54
CA SER A 37 -32.52 -3.11 -10.76
C SER A 37 -31.02 -3.26 -10.45
N ILE A 38 -30.19 -2.29 -10.85
CA ILE A 38 -28.76 -2.27 -10.50
C ILE A 38 -28.58 -2.19 -8.97
N LEU A 39 -29.28 -1.24 -8.31
CA LEU A 39 -29.16 -1.08 -6.85
C LEU A 39 -29.62 -2.34 -6.10
N SER A 40 -30.75 -2.93 -6.50
CA SER A 40 -31.26 -4.15 -5.87
C SER A 40 -30.28 -5.33 -6.02
N THR A 41 -29.62 -5.44 -7.17
CA THR A 41 -28.66 -6.52 -7.47
C THR A 41 -27.31 -6.27 -6.81
N VAL A 42 -26.70 -5.10 -7.00
CA VAL A 42 -25.39 -4.78 -6.45
C VAL A 42 -25.41 -4.72 -4.92
N ASN A 43 -26.53 -4.33 -4.30
CA ASN A 43 -26.66 -4.29 -2.85
C ASN A 43 -26.74 -5.68 -2.21
N ARG A 44 -27.02 -6.73 -2.95
CA ARG A 44 -26.97 -8.09 -2.43
C ARG A 44 -25.54 -8.47 -2.06
N ARG A 45 -25.38 -8.98 -0.86
CA ARG A 45 -24.07 -9.36 -0.32
C ARG A 45 -23.44 -10.50 -1.12
N ASP A 46 -24.22 -11.52 -1.44
CA ASP A 46 -23.78 -12.69 -2.22
C ASP A 46 -23.26 -12.31 -3.61
N VAL A 47 -23.95 -11.41 -4.31
CA VAL A 47 -23.55 -10.92 -5.63
C VAL A 47 -22.24 -10.12 -5.54
N PHE A 48 -22.14 -9.20 -4.58
CA PHE A 48 -20.95 -8.38 -4.40
C PHE A 48 -19.72 -9.21 -4.00
N GLU A 49 -19.88 -10.14 -3.08
CA GLU A 49 -18.79 -11.04 -2.66
C GLU A 49 -18.37 -12.00 -3.79
N SER A 50 -19.33 -12.51 -4.57
CA SER A 50 -19.03 -13.35 -5.75
C SER A 50 -18.22 -12.57 -6.77
N GLN A 51 -18.57 -11.29 -7.02
CA GLN A 51 -17.83 -10.43 -7.92
C GLN A 51 -16.39 -10.21 -7.46
N ILE A 52 -16.18 -9.94 -6.17
CA ILE A 52 -14.83 -9.79 -5.61
C ILE A 52 -14.04 -11.10 -5.66
N LYS A 53 -14.67 -12.24 -5.42
CA LYS A 53 -14.01 -13.55 -5.52
C LYS A 53 -13.55 -13.88 -6.94
N SER A 54 -14.29 -13.43 -7.95
CA SER A 54 -13.95 -13.63 -9.37
C SER A 54 -12.87 -12.68 -9.88
N MET A 55 -12.52 -11.64 -9.13
CA MET A 55 -11.49 -10.67 -9.53
C MET A 55 -10.09 -11.26 -9.53
N GLN A 56 -9.32 -10.88 -10.53
CA GLN A 56 -7.90 -11.18 -10.58
C GLN A 56 -7.15 -10.33 -9.53
N LEU A 57 -5.96 -10.80 -9.16
CA LEU A 57 -5.14 -10.13 -8.15
C LEU A 57 -4.80 -8.68 -8.54
N GLU A 58 -4.54 -8.41 -9.81
CA GLU A 58 -4.31 -7.06 -10.34
C GLU A 58 -5.49 -6.13 -10.09
N ASP A 59 -6.72 -6.61 -10.30
CA ASP A 59 -7.94 -5.82 -10.06
C ASP A 59 -8.11 -5.51 -8.56
N LEU A 60 -7.82 -6.49 -7.70
CA LEU A 60 -7.85 -6.31 -6.24
C LEU A 60 -6.79 -5.30 -5.77
N ARG A 61 -5.57 -5.36 -6.32
CA ARG A 61 -4.49 -4.40 -6.05
C ARG A 61 -4.86 -3.00 -6.52
N PHE A 62 -5.41 -2.89 -7.73
CA PHE A 62 -5.86 -1.62 -8.29
C PHE A 62 -6.93 -0.98 -7.40
N MET A 63 -8.00 -1.71 -7.07
CA MET A 63 -9.04 -1.20 -6.19
C MET A 63 -8.47 -0.82 -4.81
N ASN A 64 -7.63 -1.68 -4.23
CA ASN A 64 -6.98 -1.40 -2.96
C ASN A 64 -6.20 -0.07 -2.98
N SER A 65 -5.55 0.27 -4.09
CA SER A 65 -4.85 1.55 -4.25
C SER A 65 -5.77 2.78 -4.21
N LEU A 66 -7.05 2.62 -4.61
CA LEU A 66 -8.04 3.70 -4.60
C LEU A 66 -8.75 3.84 -3.25
N LEU A 67 -8.84 2.75 -2.46
CA LEU A 67 -9.56 2.74 -1.18
C LEU A 67 -8.87 3.55 -0.09
N PHE A 68 -7.54 3.65 -0.16
CA PHE A 68 -6.71 4.26 0.87
C PHE A 68 -6.10 5.60 0.43
N ASP A 69 -6.52 6.10 -0.74
CA ASP A 69 -6.23 7.47 -1.15
C ASP A 69 -7.21 8.43 -0.45
N LEU A 70 -6.70 9.56 0.01
CA LEU A 70 -7.51 10.60 0.65
C LEU A 70 -8.33 11.39 -0.35
N ARG A 71 -7.88 11.42 -1.60
CA ARG A 71 -8.60 12.10 -2.67
C ARG A 71 -9.78 11.25 -3.12
N ASP A 72 -10.88 11.92 -3.37
CA ASP A 72 -12.08 11.26 -3.88
C ASP A 72 -12.12 11.22 -5.41
N THR A 73 -11.20 11.94 -6.08
CA THR A 73 -11.19 12.08 -7.53
C THR A 73 -9.82 11.79 -8.13
N PHE A 74 -9.80 11.13 -9.29
CA PHE A 74 -8.59 10.69 -9.97
C PHE A 74 -8.64 11.07 -11.46
N SER A 75 -7.53 11.48 -12.04
CA SER A 75 -7.42 11.66 -13.50
C SER A 75 -7.33 10.31 -14.21
N LEU A 76 -7.55 10.30 -15.52
CA LEU A 76 -7.39 9.07 -16.33
C LEU A 76 -5.94 8.59 -16.31
N GLU A 77 -4.98 9.51 -16.44
CA GLU A 77 -3.55 9.22 -16.43
C GLU A 77 -3.13 8.58 -15.11
N GLU A 78 -3.64 9.11 -14.01
CA GLU A 78 -3.39 8.56 -12.68
C GLU A 78 -3.97 7.15 -12.51
N LEU A 79 -5.20 6.92 -12.99
CA LEU A 79 -5.80 5.59 -12.96
C LEU A 79 -5.03 4.59 -13.84
N LEU A 80 -4.56 5.02 -15.02
CA LEU A 80 -3.73 4.19 -15.89
C LEU A 80 -2.41 3.83 -15.22
N ALA A 81 -1.74 4.78 -14.58
CA ALA A 81 -0.50 4.54 -13.85
C ALA A 81 -0.72 3.56 -12.68
N ARG A 82 -1.81 3.71 -11.91
CA ARG A 82 -2.15 2.80 -10.81
C ARG A 82 -2.51 1.39 -11.30
N ALA A 83 -3.25 1.28 -12.39
CA ALA A 83 -3.58 0.00 -13.00
C ALA A 83 -2.31 -0.71 -13.49
N GLU A 84 -1.37 0.00 -14.12
CA GLU A 84 -0.08 -0.55 -14.51
C GLU A 84 0.76 -0.99 -13.30
N GLN A 85 0.84 -0.15 -12.28
CA GLN A 85 1.53 -0.48 -11.02
C GLN A 85 0.95 -1.71 -10.32
N SER A 86 -0.32 -2.02 -10.55
CA SER A 86 -1.00 -3.16 -9.94
C SER A 86 -0.66 -4.52 -10.60
N ARG A 87 0.00 -4.50 -11.76
CA ARG A 87 0.29 -5.68 -12.60
C ARG A 87 1.65 -6.34 -12.31
N PHE A 88 2.31 -5.97 -11.22
CA PHE A 88 3.59 -6.58 -10.88
C PHE A 88 3.47 -8.09 -10.60
N GLY A 89 4.50 -8.86 -11.03
CA GLY A 89 4.55 -10.31 -10.86
C GLY A 89 3.66 -11.10 -11.82
N ALA A 90 2.92 -10.45 -12.72
CA ALA A 90 2.36 -11.11 -13.89
C ALA A 90 3.51 -11.40 -14.89
N GLU A 91 3.51 -12.59 -15.50
CA GLU A 91 4.39 -12.80 -16.65
C GLU A 91 4.07 -11.71 -17.68
N PRO A 92 5.09 -11.05 -18.27
CA PRO A 92 4.82 -10.07 -19.32
C PRO A 92 4.02 -10.80 -20.41
N ASP A 93 2.87 -10.24 -20.79
CA ASP A 93 2.13 -10.69 -21.97
C ASP A 93 3.16 -10.81 -23.09
N LYS A 94 3.45 -12.04 -23.53
CA LYS A 94 4.31 -12.25 -24.68
C LYS A 94 3.68 -11.46 -25.81
N PRO A 95 4.37 -10.47 -26.41
CA PRO A 95 3.84 -9.88 -27.62
C PRO A 95 3.63 -11.02 -28.60
N ASP A 96 2.42 -11.13 -29.17
CA ASP A 96 2.14 -12.03 -30.27
C ASP A 96 3.06 -11.63 -31.43
N TYR A 97 4.26 -12.17 -31.41
CA TYR A 97 5.18 -12.10 -32.52
C TYR A 97 4.65 -13.07 -33.58
N VAL A 98 3.76 -12.55 -34.41
CA VAL A 98 3.39 -13.23 -35.66
C VAL A 98 4.65 -13.21 -36.52
N GLU A 99 5.37 -14.32 -36.55
CA GLU A 99 6.45 -14.53 -37.50
C GLU A 99 5.89 -14.24 -38.89
N PRO A 100 6.50 -13.38 -39.69
CA PRO A 100 6.08 -13.21 -41.09
C PRO A 100 6.38 -14.50 -41.83
N THR A 101 5.34 -15.27 -42.07
CA THR A 101 5.40 -16.49 -42.91
C THR A 101 6.01 -16.11 -44.25
N ARG A 102 7.22 -16.61 -44.50
CA ARG A 102 7.86 -16.52 -45.83
C ARG A 102 6.92 -17.11 -46.86
N LEU A 103 6.50 -16.26 -47.78
CA LEU A 103 5.80 -16.67 -49.00
C LEU A 103 6.70 -17.59 -49.80
N THR A 104 6.46 -18.86 -49.79
CA THR A 104 6.89 -19.77 -50.85
C THR A 104 5.75 -19.85 -51.85
N GLU A 105 5.99 -19.27 -53.02
CA GLU A 105 5.18 -19.46 -54.23
C GLU A 105 5.17 -20.94 -54.62
N ASN A 106 3.98 -21.54 -54.65
CA ASN A 106 3.67 -22.56 -55.68
C ASN A 106 2.15 -22.63 -55.83
N ALA A 107 1.74 -22.28 -57.05
CA ALA A 107 0.40 -22.31 -57.53
C ALA A 107 -0.03 -23.79 -57.78
N GLU A 108 -1.21 -24.15 -57.26
CA GLU A 108 -2.09 -25.07 -58.00
C GLU A 108 -3.54 -24.88 -57.58
N THR A 109 -4.35 -24.64 -58.58
CA THR A 109 -5.79 -24.39 -58.62
C THR A 109 -6.60 -25.60 -58.17
N LYS A 110 -7.52 -25.45 -57.17
CA LYS A 110 -8.76 -26.24 -57.05
C LYS A 110 -9.91 -25.43 -56.50
N LYS A 111 -11.06 -25.58 -57.16
CA LYS A 111 -12.35 -24.88 -57.01
C LYS A 111 -13.07 -25.15 -55.67
N PRO A 112 -14.09 -24.34 -55.32
CA PRO A 112 -14.55 -24.13 -53.92
C PRO A 112 -15.58 -25.16 -53.47
N SER A 113 -15.45 -25.65 -52.25
CA SER A 113 -16.44 -26.43 -51.52
C SER A 113 -17.03 -25.63 -50.39
N LYS A 114 -18.34 -25.70 -50.26
CA LYS A 114 -19.33 -25.15 -49.34
C LYS A 114 -18.87 -24.52 -48.05
N ARG A 115 -19.29 -23.25 -47.87
CA ARG A 115 -19.26 -22.44 -46.64
C ARG A 115 -19.90 -23.17 -45.44
N THR A 116 -19.11 -23.66 -44.53
CA THR A 116 -19.46 -23.81 -43.12
C THR A 116 -19.34 -22.42 -42.46
N LYS A 117 -20.38 -21.98 -41.78
CA LYS A 117 -20.36 -20.74 -40.98
C LYS A 117 -19.25 -20.86 -39.92
N ALA A 118 -18.13 -20.23 -40.16
CA ALA A 118 -17.12 -20.03 -39.14
C ALA A 118 -17.72 -19.22 -38.01
N GLN A 119 -17.76 -19.77 -36.80
CA GLN A 119 -17.99 -19.04 -35.60
C GLN A 119 -16.95 -17.89 -35.55
N LYS A 120 -17.45 -16.65 -35.41
CA LYS A 120 -16.57 -15.49 -35.14
C LYS A 120 -15.69 -15.87 -33.96
N PRO A 121 -14.36 -15.74 -34.06
CA PRO A 121 -13.50 -15.85 -32.88
C PRO A 121 -13.97 -14.84 -31.83
N ALA A 122 -14.03 -15.29 -30.60
CA ALA A 122 -14.30 -14.38 -29.46
C ALA A 122 -13.35 -13.19 -29.57
N PRO A 123 -13.82 -11.95 -29.31
CA PRO A 123 -12.92 -10.79 -29.34
C PRO A 123 -11.76 -11.05 -28.37
N PRO A 124 -10.52 -10.69 -28.76
CA PRO A 124 -9.37 -10.85 -27.88
C PRO A 124 -9.70 -10.18 -26.55
N VAL A 125 -9.44 -10.89 -25.45
CA VAL A 125 -9.59 -10.32 -24.09
C VAL A 125 -8.66 -9.12 -24.04
N GLU A 126 -9.22 -7.91 -24.05
CA GLU A 126 -8.43 -6.70 -23.90
C GLU A 126 -7.65 -6.81 -22.60
N SER A 127 -6.32 -6.93 -22.69
CA SER A 127 -5.41 -6.92 -21.57
C SER A 127 -4.82 -5.51 -21.40
N GLY A 128 -4.47 -5.14 -20.17
CA GLY A 128 -3.79 -3.86 -19.91
C GLY A 128 -4.58 -2.86 -19.07
N PRO A 129 -3.95 -1.73 -18.71
CA PRO A 129 -4.51 -0.74 -17.77
C PRO A 129 -5.85 -0.17 -18.22
N ARG A 130 -6.03 0.06 -19.53
CA ARG A 130 -7.30 0.56 -20.08
C ARG A 130 -8.45 -0.44 -19.91
N ALA A 131 -8.16 -1.72 -20.09
CA ALA A 131 -9.13 -2.79 -19.89
C ALA A 131 -9.57 -2.87 -18.42
N THR A 132 -8.65 -2.72 -17.48
CA THR A 132 -8.97 -2.64 -16.05
C THR A 132 -9.94 -1.50 -15.77
N ILE A 133 -9.66 -0.27 -16.23
CA ILE A 133 -10.56 0.87 -16.05
C ILE A 133 -11.92 0.61 -16.69
N SER A 134 -11.96 0.04 -17.90
CA SER A 134 -13.21 -0.31 -18.60
C SER A 134 -14.04 -1.32 -17.79
N ARG A 135 -13.42 -2.37 -17.26
CA ARG A 135 -14.10 -3.34 -16.36
C ARG A 135 -14.70 -2.68 -15.13
N PHE A 136 -13.94 -1.81 -14.45
CA PHE A 136 -14.43 -1.12 -13.26
C PHE A 136 -15.59 -0.17 -13.56
N LYS A 137 -15.62 0.45 -14.73
CA LYS A 137 -16.79 1.20 -15.21
C LYS A 137 -17.99 0.29 -15.49
N GLN A 138 -17.78 -0.89 -16.07
CA GLN A 138 -18.83 -1.87 -16.33
C GLN A 138 -19.38 -2.47 -15.04
N TYR A 139 -18.58 -2.61 -13.99
CA TYR A 139 -19.05 -3.01 -12.67
C TYR A 139 -19.82 -1.91 -11.92
N GLY A 140 -19.86 -0.67 -12.44
CA GLY A 140 -20.42 0.45 -11.72
C GLY A 140 -19.64 0.83 -10.47
N TRP A 141 -18.33 0.61 -10.48
CA TRP A 141 -17.43 0.93 -9.36
C TRP A 141 -16.57 2.16 -9.64
N LEU A 142 -16.60 2.65 -10.86
CA LEU A 142 -15.89 3.84 -11.29
C LEU A 142 -16.78 4.71 -12.17
N PHE A 143 -17.01 5.94 -11.75
CA PHE A 143 -17.87 6.91 -12.43
C PHE A 143 -17.08 8.18 -12.76
N ASN A 144 -17.51 8.87 -13.82
CA ASN A 144 -17.02 10.21 -14.11
C ASN A 144 -17.63 11.22 -13.13
N GLY A 145 -16.92 12.30 -12.84
CA GLY A 145 -17.45 13.41 -12.05
C GLY A 145 -18.63 14.10 -12.75
N ILE A 146 -19.47 14.77 -11.95
CA ILE A 146 -20.81 15.20 -12.38
C ILE A 146 -20.79 16.58 -13.07
N SER A 147 -19.96 17.50 -12.59
CA SER A 147 -20.02 18.90 -13.07
C SER A 147 -18.66 19.64 -12.98
N GLY A 148 -18.55 20.69 -13.75
CA GLY A 148 -17.41 21.62 -13.73
C GLY A 148 -16.08 20.96 -14.06
N PRO A 149 -14.99 21.35 -13.39
CA PRO A 149 -13.65 20.81 -13.62
C PRO A 149 -13.53 19.32 -13.33
N ASN A 150 -14.42 18.77 -12.48
CA ASN A 150 -14.39 17.37 -12.08
C ASN A 150 -14.98 16.41 -13.13
N ARG A 151 -15.58 16.91 -14.22
CA ARG A 151 -16.22 16.08 -15.26
C ARG A 151 -15.28 15.06 -15.91
N TYR A 152 -14.00 15.38 -15.96
CA TYR A 152 -12.94 14.51 -16.54
C TYR A 152 -12.25 13.64 -15.50
N LEU A 153 -12.58 13.81 -14.22
CA LEU A 153 -12.07 13.01 -13.13
C LEU A 153 -12.97 11.81 -12.87
N PHE A 154 -12.41 10.81 -12.24
CA PHE A 154 -13.11 9.58 -11.89
C PHE A 154 -13.27 9.47 -10.37
N GLN A 155 -14.37 8.86 -9.94
CA GLN A 155 -14.72 8.66 -8.53
C GLN A 155 -15.20 7.23 -8.29
N VAL A 156 -14.90 6.71 -7.09
CA VAL A 156 -15.45 5.45 -6.58
C VAL A 156 -16.55 5.78 -5.55
N PRO A 157 -17.75 5.18 -5.64
CA PRO A 157 -18.81 5.40 -4.65
C PRO A 157 -18.35 5.08 -3.21
N ASN A 158 -18.66 5.94 -2.24
CA ASN A 158 -18.19 5.80 -0.87
C ASN A 158 -18.74 4.56 -0.15
N ASP A 159 -19.98 4.22 -0.42
CA ASP A 159 -20.62 3.00 0.09
C ASP A 159 -19.97 1.74 -0.49
N LEU A 160 -19.55 1.75 -1.74
CA LEU A 160 -18.80 0.65 -2.33
C LEU A 160 -17.37 0.55 -1.77
N LYS A 161 -16.69 1.69 -1.52
CA LYS A 161 -15.36 1.67 -0.85
C LYS A 161 -15.44 0.91 0.49
N ARG A 162 -16.45 1.21 1.31
CA ARG A 162 -16.65 0.54 2.61
C ARG A 162 -16.93 -0.95 2.42
N ARG A 163 -17.87 -1.30 1.56
CA ARG A 163 -18.25 -2.69 1.28
C ARG A 163 -17.08 -3.51 0.73
N PHE A 164 -16.23 -2.89 -0.09
CA PHE A 164 -15.03 -3.53 -0.59
C PHE A 164 -14.04 -3.83 0.54
N LYS A 165 -13.81 -2.86 1.45
CA LYS A 165 -12.97 -3.10 2.63
C LYS A 165 -13.50 -4.27 3.46
N ASP A 166 -14.80 -4.30 3.75
CA ASP A 166 -15.42 -5.39 4.51
C ASP A 166 -15.28 -6.77 3.81
N ALA A 167 -15.38 -6.81 2.48
CA ALA A 167 -15.22 -8.05 1.73
C ALA A 167 -13.75 -8.50 1.66
N MET A 168 -12.82 -7.57 1.52
CA MET A 168 -11.38 -7.87 1.58
C MET A 168 -10.96 -8.35 2.97
N GLU A 169 -11.48 -7.74 4.04
CA GLU A 169 -11.25 -8.20 5.41
C GLU A 169 -11.65 -9.67 5.58
N ARG A 170 -12.87 -10.04 5.16
CA ARG A 170 -13.32 -11.44 5.22
C ARG A 170 -12.47 -12.38 4.37
N ARG A 171 -12.05 -11.92 3.19
CA ARG A 171 -11.16 -12.69 2.32
C ARG A 171 -9.81 -12.96 2.99
N PHE A 172 -9.19 -11.95 3.58
CA PHE A 172 -7.95 -12.12 4.32
C PHE A 172 -8.15 -12.97 5.57
N ALA A 173 -9.17 -12.66 6.38
CA ALA A 173 -9.45 -13.39 7.62
C ALA A 173 -9.64 -14.91 7.39
N SER A 174 -10.18 -15.31 6.23
CA SER A 174 -10.30 -16.74 5.89
C SER A 174 -8.97 -17.46 5.63
N GLN A 175 -7.87 -16.73 5.52
CA GLN A 175 -6.51 -17.26 5.29
C GLN A 175 -5.64 -17.19 6.55
N LEU A 176 -6.16 -16.59 7.62
CA LEU A 176 -5.39 -16.35 8.84
C LEU A 176 -5.54 -17.46 9.86
N THR A 177 -4.48 -17.70 10.60
CA THR A 177 -4.44 -18.56 11.77
C THR A 177 -4.25 -17.69 13.00
N TYR A 178 -5.22 -17.74 13.91
CA TYR A 178 -5.19 -16.98 15.15
C TYR A 178 -4.74 -17.88 16.29
N ALA A 179 -4.02 -17.30 17.25
CA ALA A 179 -3.69 -17.96 18.50
C ALA A 179 -4.74 -17.60 19.55
N ASP A 180 -5.35 -18.62 20.16
CA ASP A 180 -6.41 -18.44 21.15
C ASP A 180 -5.88 -17.91 22.50
N GLU A 181 -4.59 -18.14 22.78
CA GLU A 181 -3.93 -17.75 24.02
C GLU A 181 -2.85 -16.68 23.78
N GLU A 182 -2.51 -15.92 24.81
CA GLU A 182 -1.40 -14.99 24.74
C GLU A 182 -0.06 -15.74 24.70
N PRO A 183 0.94 -15.25 23.93
CA PRO A 183 2.27 -15.83 23.92
C PRO A 183 2.94 -15.67 25.29
N GLN A 184 3.81 -16.61 25.66
CA GLN A 184 4.51 -16.60 26.94
C GLN A 184 5.41 -15.37 27.12
N ALA A 185 5.93 -14.84 26.03
CA ALA A 185 6.73 -13.62 25.98
C ALA A 185 6.42 -12.84 24.71
N TYR A 186 6.38 -11.53 24.82
CA TYR A 186 6.21 -10.64 23.68
C TYR A 186 7.03 -9.36 23.85
N ARG A 187 7.38 -8.77 22.73
CA ARG A 187 8.02 -7.46 22.62
C ARG A 187 6.98 -6.41 22.32
N ASP A 188 6.98 -5.34 23.11
CA ASP A 188 6.10 -4.17 22.96
C ASP A 188 6.97 -2.92 23.20
N GLU A 189 7.23 -2.14 22.17
CA GLU A 189 8.10 -0.97 22.26
C GLU A 189 7.36 0.29 22.68
N GLN A 190 6.02 0.27 22.68
CA GLN A 190 5.19 1.40 23.11
C GLN A 190 5.67 2.75 22.52
N GLN A 191 6.06 3.70 23.36
CA GLN A 191 6.50 5.05 22.97
C GLN A 191 8.02 5.21 22.96
N LEU A 192 8.79 4.13 23.06
CA LEU A 192 10.26 4.18 23.13
C LEU A 192 10.90 4.92 21.95
N LEU A 193 10.28 4.89 20.76
CA LEU A 193 10.82 5.61 19.60
C LEU A 193 10.83 7.12 19.83
N GLY A 194 9.78 7.67 20.46
CA GLY A 194 9.70 9.09 20.81
C GLY A 194 10.71 9.51 21.89
N GLU A 195 10.95 8.63 22.87
CA GLU A 195 11.99 8.82 23.87
C GLU A 195 13.40 8.81 23.24
N ASP A 196 13.61 7.92 22.29
CA ASP A 196 14.90 7.80 21.62
C ASP A 196 15.20 8.96 20.67
N VAL A 197 14.21 9.63 20.11
CA VAL A 197 14.40 10.92 19.41
C VAL A 197 14.99 11.96 20.38
N LYS A 198 14.44 12.07 21.60
CA LYS A 198 14.97 12.96 22.64
C LYS A 198 16.39 12.57 23.04
N GLU A 199 16.65 11.27 23.23
CA GLU A 199 17.98 10.76 23.60
C GLU A 199 19.03 11.06 22.52
N LEU A 200 18.70 10.95 21.23
CA LEU A 200 19.58 11.33 20.14
C LEU A 200 19.95 12.83 20.22
N LEU A 201 18.98 13.72 20.39
CA LEU A 201 19.24 15.15 20.51
C LEU A 201 20.10 15.46 21.75
N THR A 202 19.84 14.80 22.88
CA THR A 202 20.62 14.93 24.09
C THR A 202 22.07 14.44 23.88
N PHE A 203 22.25 13.34 23.19
CA PHE A 203 23.56 12.80 22.84
C PHE A 203 24.36 13.76 21.97
N ILE A 204 23.74 14.33 20.92
CA ILE A 204 24.40 15.30 20.03
C ILE A 204 24.74 16.58 20.80
N HIS A 205 23.89 17.03 21.75
CA HIS A 205 24.16 18.22 22.55
C HIS A 205 25.41 18.09 23.44
N HIS A 206 25.66 16.90 24.00
CA HIS A 206 26.72 16.69 24.99
C HIS A 206 28.01 16.09 24.43
N ASN A 207 28.04 15.75 23.13
CA ASN A 207 29.21 15.08 22.51
C ASN A 207 29.60 15.77 21.20
N GLU A 208 30.91 15.83 20.95
CA GLU A 208 31.42 16.18 19.63
C GLU A 208 31.29 14.96 18.71
N ILE A 209 30.45 15.07 17.69
CA ILE A 209 30.17 13.95 16.78
C ILE A 209 30.78 14.23 15.43
N GLN A 210 31.87 13.54 15.15
CA GLN A 210 32.58 13.62 13.89
C GLN A 210 31.83 12.85 12.80
N LEU A 211 31.84 13.41 11.58
CA LEU A 211 31.27 12.80 10.38
C LEU A 211 32.38 12.29 9.46
N THR A 212 32.08 11.21 8.75
CA THR A 212 32.92 10.72 7.65
C THR A 212 32.80 11.65 6.44
N SER A 213 33.67 11.46 5.42
CA SER A 213 33.60 12.17 4.15
C SER A 213 32.23 12.03 3.46
N ASP A 214 31.51 10.94 3.71
CA ASP A 214 30.17 10.68 3.20
C ASP A 214 29.05 11.28 4.08
N GLY A 215 29.41 12.00 5.14
CA GLY A 215 28.48 12.67 6.06
C GLY A 215 27.79 11.72 7.07
N ALA A 216 28.26 10.49 7.22
CA ALA A 216 27.76 9.56 8.24
C ALA A 216 28.56 9.70 9.54
N MET A 217 27.95 9.44 10.70
CA MET A 217 28.66 9.35 11.96
C MET A 217 29.67 8.20 11.94
N TYR A 218 30.83 8.39 12.55
CA TYR A 218 31.77 7.30 12.75
C TYR A 218 31.13 6.17 13.57
N LYS A 219 31.51 4.93 13.26
CA LYS A 219 30.98 3.72 13.90
C LYS A 219 31.01 3.79 15.43
N ARG A 220 32.07 4.42 16.02
CA ARG A 220 32.18 4.61 17.46
C ARG A 220 31.01 5.41 18.03
N SER A 221 30.68 6.55 17.40
CA SER A 221 29.57 7.39 17.84
C SER A 221 28.23 6.70 17.66
N VAL A 222 28.06 5.96 16.56
CA VAL A 222 26.84 5.15 16.34
C VAL A 222 26.67 4.10 17.44
N LEU A 223 27.71 3.38 17.80
CA LEU A 223 27.65 2.38 18.89
C LEU A 223 27.35 3.04 20.24
N GLN A 224 27.96 4.21 20.53
CA GLN A 224 27.73 4.95 21.78
C GLN A 224 26.28 5.41 21.90
N ILE A 225 25.68 5.93 20.84
CA ILE A 225 24.25 6.32 20.88
C ILE A 225 23.35 5.09 20.97
N MET A 226 23.64 4.02 20.21
CA MET A 226 22.82 2.80 20.26
C MET A 226 22.82 2.13 21.64
N ASP A 227 23.89 2.30 22.43
CA ASP A 227 23.91 1.81 23.83
C ASP A 227 22.98 2.59 24.77
N ARG A 228 22.59 3.83 24.42
CA ARG A 228 21.67 4.68 25.16
C ARG A 228 20.22 4.53 24.74
N LEU A 229 19.98 4.13 23.47
CA LEU A 229 18.63 3.95 22.95
C LEU A 229 17.92 2.79 23.66
N GLY A 230 16.61 2.93 23.83
CA GLY A 230 15.75 1.93 24.47
C GLY A 230 15.72 0.57 23.75
N VAL A 231 16.03 0.56 22.46
CA VAL A 231 16.09 -0.65 21.64
C VAL A 231 17.45 -0.77 20.96
N LYS A 232 18.11 -1.90 21.22
CA LYS A 232 19.40 -2.23 20.57
C LYS A 232 19.16 -2.92 19.24
N GLU A 233 19.80 -2.40 18.19
CA GLU A 233 19.80 -2.98 16.86
C GLU A 233 21.23 -3.43 16.48
N GLN A 234 21.33 -4.31 15.49
CA GLN A 234 22.61 -4.65 14.88
C GLN A 234 22.93 -3.67 13.77
N LEU A 235 24.22 -3.30 13.66
CA LEU A 235 24.67 -2.47 12.54
C LEU A 235 24.49 -3.23 11.21
N PRO A 236 24.17 -2.52 10.12
CA PRO A 236 24.10 -3.11 8.80
C PRO A 236 25.39 -3.85 8.45
N GLY A 237 25.24 -5.03 7.82
CA GLY A 237 26.38 -5.83 7.35
C GLY A 237 27.12 -5.13 6.21
N LYS A 238 28.42 -5.46 6.04
CA LYS A 238 29.17 -5.00 4.86
C LYS A 238 28.57 -5.66 3.62
N GLY A 239 28.12 -4.83 2.66
CA GLY A 239 27.53 -5.31 1.40
C GLY A 239 26.01 -5.43 1.41
N GLU A 240 25.33 -5.09 2.49
CA GLU A 240 23.89 -4.89 2.45
C GLU A 240 23.55 -3.64 1.64
N TRP A 241 22.83 -3.85 0.52
CA TRP A 241 22.37 -2.77 -0.34
C TRP A 241 20.98 -2.29 0.15
N ARG A 242 20.96 -1.15 0.86
CA ARG A 242 19.77 -0.59 1.51
C ARG A 242 19.50 0.81 0.99
N PHE A 243 18.49 0.95 0.11
CA PHE A 243 18.18 2.21 -0.56
C PHE A 243 16.68 2.54 -0.50
N GLY A 244 16.38 3.83 -0.60
CA GLY A 244 15.04 4.33 -0.87
C GLY A 244 14.12 4.44 0.34
N TYR A 245 14.63 4.24 1.56
CA TYR A 245 13.85 4.31 2.79
C TYR A 245 14.32 5.41 3.75
N GLY A 246 15.31 6.18 3.36
CA GLY A 246 15.88 7.23 4.17
C GLY A 246 17.28 7.65 3.69
N ARG A 247 17.73 8.80 4.19
CA ARG A 247 19.03 9.39 3.83
C ARG A 247 20.21 8.53 4.31
N ARG A 248 20.11 8.02 5.55
CA ARG A 248 21.21 7.26 6.21
C ARG A 248 20.90 5.78 6.39
N MET A 249 19.97 5.24 5.60
CA MET A 249 19.54 3.85 5.70
C MET A 249 20.67 2.85 5.44
N LYS A 250 21.66 3.20 4.59
CA LYS A 250 22.84 2.37 4.32
C LYS A 250 23.81 2.32 5.49
N ASP A 251 23.83 3.37 6.32
CA ASP A 251 24.82 3.57 7.36
C ASP A 251 24.35 3.13 8.75
N TYR A 252 23.04 3.26 9.00
CA TYR A 252 22.43 3.01 10.31
C TYR A 252 21.38 1.90 10.25
N PRO A 253 21.12 1.21 11.39
CA PRO A 253 19.98 0.28 11.51
C PRO A 253 18.64 0.94 11.22
N ASN A 254 17.61 0.14 10.98
CA ASN A 254 16.31 0.64 10.53
C ASN A 254 15.70 1.72 11.45
N ARG A 255 15.66 1.43 12.75
CA ARG A 255 15.09 2.31 13.76
C ARG A 255 15.94 3.56 13.97
N MET A 256 17.26 3.38 14.08
CA MET A 256 18.20 4.50 14.21
C MET A 256 18.18 5.41 12.98
N SER A 257 18.07 4.84 11.76
CA SER A 257 17.94 5.61 10.52
C SER A 257 16.67 6.47 10.53
N LEU A 258 15.53 5.91 10.96
CA LEU A 258 14.28 6.65 11.06
C LEU A 258 14.38 7.83 12.06
N ILE A 259 14.98 7.60 13.23
CA ILE A 259 15.17 8.65 14.25
C ILE A 259 16.07 9.76 13.70
N TYR A 260 17.18 9.39 13.07
CA TYR A 260 18.12 10.34 12.49
C TYR A 260 17.46 11.19 11.40
N ASP A 261 16.80 10.54 10.44
CA ASP A 261 16.12 11.20 9.34
C ASP A 261 14.98 12.09 9.84
N TYR A 262 14.25 11.64 10.88
CA TYR A 262 13.22 12.47 11.52
C TYR A 262 13.82 13.77 12.07
N CYS A 263 14.93 13.70 12.80
CA CYS A 263 15.61 14.88 13.34
C CYS A 263 16.16 15.79 12.22
N TYR A 264 16.72 15.18 11.17
CA TYR A 264 17.29 15.92 10.03
C TYR A 264 16.22 16.69 9.25
N TYR A 265 15.16 16.02 8.82
CA TYR A 265 14.09 16.65 8.03
C TYR A 265 13.20 17.63 8.82
N ASN A 266 13.21 17.54 10.16
CA ASN A 266 12.63 18.58 11.00
C ASN A 266 13.59 19.76 11.26
N GLY A 267 14.80 19.72 10.71
CA GLY A 267 15.78 20.78 10.85
C GLY A 267 16.33 20.90 12.27
N TRP A 268 16.35 19.83 13.06
CA TRP A 268 16.87 19.84 14.44
C TRP A 268 18.34 19.53 14.51
N ILE A 269 18.87 18.82 13.53
CA ILE A 269 20.29 18.49 13.38
C ILE A 269 20.81 19.01 12.04
N ALA A 270 22.08 19.35 11.98
CA ALA A 270 22.78 19.80 10.78
C ALA A 270 24.05 19.00 10.59
N GLU A 271 24.24 18.47 9.37
CA GLU A 271 25.49 17.86 8.93
C GLU A 271 26.39 18.98 8.42
N GLY A 272 27.44 19.33 9.18
CA GLY A 272 28.51 20.21 8.74
C GLY A 272 29.53 19.47 7.87
N GLU A 273 30.65 20.12 7.54
CA GLU A 273 31.73 19.49 6.75
C GLU A 273 32.36 18.28 7.46
N SER A 274 32.47 18.31 8.76
CA SER A 274 33.11 17.27 9.57
C SER A 274 32.37 16.92 10.85
N GLU A 275 31.30 17.63 11.19
CA GLU A 275 30.60 17.50 12.47
C GLU A 275 29.09 17.48 12.31
N LEU A 276 28.45 16.69 13.17
CA LEU A 276 26.99 16.71 13.37
C LEU A 276 26.67 17.59 14.59
N THR A 277 25.85 18.60 14.40
CA THR A 277 25.50 19.57 15.45
C THR A 277 23.98 19.75 15.57
N LEU A 278 23.52 20.25 16.72
CA LEU A 278 22.16 20.75 16.88
C LEU A 278 22.00 22.11 16.20
N THR A 279 20.89 22.31 15.52
CA THR A 279 20.44 23.65 15.10
C THR A 279 19.86 24.42 16.30
N PRO A 280 19.59 25.72 16.18
CA PRO A 280 18.84 26.46 17.21
C PRO A 280 17.48 25.82 17.52
N ALA A 281 16.74 25.36 16.49
CA ALA A 281 15.48 24.64 16.66
C ALA A 281 15.66 23.28 17.37
N GLY A 282 16.77 22.57 17.05
CA GLY A 282 17.12 21.33 17.72
C GLY A 282 17.47 21.51 19.18
N LEU A 283 18.16 22.60 19.54
CA LEU A 283 18.46 22.95 20.92
C LEU A 283 17.19 23.28 21.71
N GLU A 284 16.29 24.07 21.14
CA GLU A 284 14.98 24.37 21.73
C GLU A 284 14.17 23.07 21.94
N ARG A 285 14.15 22.20 20.95
CA ARG A 285 13.46 20.91 21.04
C ARG A 285 14.07 20.00 22.11
N GLN A 286 15.38 19.92 22.21
CA GLN A 286 16.09 19.18 23.25
C GLN A 286 15.76 19.70 24.63
N THR A 287 15.78 21.03 24.81
CA THR A 287 15.49 21.69 26.09
C THR A 287 14.05 21.47 26.55
N SER A 288 13.08 21.34 25.63
CA SER A 288 11.69 21.05 25.98
C SER A 288 11.52 19.72 26.74
N GLY A 289 12.43 18.78 26.51
CA GLY A 289 12.52 17.51 27.23
C GLY A 289 11.36 16.55 27.01
N ALA A 290 10.34 16.90 26.22
CA ALA A 290 9.21 16.03 25.93
C ALA A 290 9.55 14.96 24.88
N PRO A 291 9.06 13.71 25.00
CA PRO A 291 9.20 12.72 23.94
C PRO A 291 8.41 13.14 22.70
N GLU A 292 8.76 12.58 21.54
CA GLU A 292 8.01 12.85 20.32
C GLU A 292 6.76 11.97 20.23
N GLY A 293 5.68 12.53 19.70
CA GLY A 293 4.41 11.81 19.54
C GLY A 293 4.47 10.73 18.46
N THR A 294 3.91 9.56 18.76
CA THR A 294 3.84 8.43 17.81
C THR A 294 3.11 8.82 16.52
N ASP A 295 2.10 9.68 16.59
CA ASP A 295 1.35 10.16 15.44
C ASP A 295 2.23 10.92 14.43
N LYS A 296 3.15 11.77 14.92
CA LYS A 296 4.08 12.53 14.09
C LYS A 296 5.13 11.61 13.46
N LEU A 297 5.68 10.68 14.24
CA LEU A 297 6.65 9.70 13.78
C LEU A 297 6.03 8.76 12.75
N TYR A 298 4.79 8.34 12.94
CA TYR A 298 4.04 7.53 11.99
C TYR A 298 3.80 8.26 10.66
N ARG A 299 3.35 9.54 10.70
CA ARG A 299 3.21 10.36 9.49
C ARG A 299 4.51 10.49 8.73
N PHE A 300 5.58 10.79 9.45
CA PHE A 300 6.91 10.91 8.86
C PHE A 300 7.35 9.62 8.18
N TRP A 301 7.20 8.48 8.84
CA TRP A 301 7.53 7.18 8.27
C TRP A 301 6.75 6.89 6.99
N LEU A 302 5.44 7.14 6.97
CA LEU A 302 4.62 6.95 5.77
C LEU A 302 5.10 7.82 4.60
N ARG A 303 5.50 9.07 4.86
CA ARG A 303 6.02 9.99 3.84
C ARG A 303 7.40 9.55 3.36
N LEU A 304 8.28 9.17 4.26
CA LEU A 304 9.64 8.74 3.97
C LEU A 304 9.65 7.48 3.06
N TYR A 305 8.74 6.55 3.30
CA TYR A 305 8.65 5.29 2.58
C TYR A 305 7.71 5.32 1.37
N LYS A 306 7.02 6.44 1.11
CA LYS A 306 5.99 6.57 0.05
C LYS A 306 6.52 6.19 -1.34
N ASN A 307 7.75 6.55 -1.66
CA ASN A 307 8.36 6.25 -2.97
C ASN A 307 8.70 4.76 -3.12
N ALA A 308 9.18 4.13 -2.05
CA ALA A 308 9.51 2.71 -2.05
C ALA A 308 8.27 1.82 -2.03
N MET A 309 7.25 2.22 -1.26
CA MET A 309 5.99 1.49 -1.09
C MET A 309 4.79 2.43 -1.24
N PRO A 310 4.34 2.72 -2.47
CA PRO A 310 3.21 3.63 -2.69
C PRO A 310 1.91 3.21 -1.99
N ASN A 311 1.74 1.92 -1.75
CA ASN A 311 0.58 1.35 -1.05
C ASN A 311 0.83 1.03 0.43
N LEU A 312 1.89 1.60 1.05
CA LEU A 312 2.24 1.35 2.45
C LEU A 312 1.07 1.59 3.40
N ARG A 313 0.30 2.67 3.20
CA ARG A 313 -0.88 2.96 4.01
C ARG A 313 -1.90 1.84 4.03
N SER A 314 -2.17 1.22 2.88
CA SER A 314 -3.10 0.09 2.81
C SER A 314 -2.54 -1.15 3.50
N LEU A 315 -1.24 -1.41 3.36
CA LEU A 315 -0.57 -2.53 4.01
C LEU A 315 -0.56 -2.38 5.53
N VAL A 316 -0.27 -1.18 6.03
CA VAL A 316 -0.35 -0.86 7.47
C VAL A 316 -1.77 -1.03 8.00
N TYR A 317 -2.77 -0.50 7.27
CA TYR A 317 -4.17 -0.68 7.65
C TYR A 317 -4.56 -2.16 7.74
N TRP A 318 -4.21 -2.96 6.72
CA TRP A 318 -4.53 -4.40 6.75
C TRP A 318 -3.76 -5.14 7.83
N THR A 319 -2.48 -4.81 8.05
CA THR A 319 -1.69 -5.40 9.13
C THR A 319 -2.32 -5.11 10.49
N ASP A 320 -2.71 -3.85 10.76
CA ASP A 320 -3.40 -3.45 11.99
C ASP A 320 -4.75 -4.16 12.13
N LYS A 321 -5.58 -4.09 11.10
CA LYS A 321 -6.95 -4.63 11.12
C LYS A 321 -7.00 -6.14 11.30
N LEU A 322 -6.09 -6.87 10.67
CA LEU A 322 -6.04 -8.32 10.71
C LEU A 322 -5.32 -8.87 11.95
N SER A 323 -4.64 -8.02 12.71
CA SER A 323 -3.96 -8.38 13.96
C SER A 323 -4.63 -7.83 15.22
N GLU A 324 -5.94 -7.57 15.19
CA GLU A 324 -6.71 -7.18 16.40
C GLU A 324 -6.61 -8.25 17.53
N GLN A 325 -6.47 -9.50 17.12
CA GLN A 325 -6.14 -10.63 17.98
C GLN A 325 -4.73 -11.15 17.62
N TRP A 326 -4.17 -12.03 18.45
CA TRP A 326 -2.91 -12.66 18.15
C TRP A 326 -3.03 -13.53 16.89
N VAL A 327 -2.36 -13.14 15.82
CA VAL A 327 -2.34 -13.83 14.53
C VAL A 327 -0.93 -14.32 14.24
N THR A 328 -0.80 -15.48 13.61
CA THR A 328 0.52 -16.00 13.23
C THR A 328 1.16 -15.09 12.17
N ALA A 329 2.43 -14.77 12.37
CA ALA A 329 3.18 -13.91 11.44
C ALA A 329 3.19 -14.50 10.03
N ASP A 330 3.29 -15.84 9.91
CA ASP A 330 3.35 -16.51 8.60
C ASP A 330 2.01 -16.46 7.87
N SER A 331 0.86 -16.64 8.51
CA SER A 331 -0.42 -16.54 7.85
C SER A 331 -0.71 -15.10 7.40
N LEU A 332 -0.37 -14.11 8.24
CA LEU A 332 -0.51 -12.69 7.90
C LEU A 332 0.42 -12.32 6.73
N LYS A 333 1.67 -12.77 6.75
CA LYS A 333 2.64 -12.63 5.67
C LYS A 333 2.09 -13.21 4.37
N HIS A 334 1.62 -14.46 4.41
CA HIS A 334 1.07 -15.13 3.23
C HIS A 334 -0.13 -14.38 2.62
N ALA A 335 -1.00 -13.83 3.44
CA ALA A 335 -2.16 -13.05 2.99
C ALA A 335 -1.78 -11.71 2.35
N LEU A 336 -0.73 -11.03 2.84
CA LEU A 336 -0.39 -9.67 2.41
C LEU A 336 0.74 -9.59 1.37
N ILE A 337 1.65 -10.55 1.30
CA ILE A 337 2.74 -10.59 0.30
C ILE A 337 2.24 -10.36 -1.13
N PRO A 338 1.11 -10.95 -1.58
CA PRO A 338 0.62 -10.71 -2.93
C PRO A 338 0.35 -9.22 -3.25
N TYR A 339 0.21 -8.37 -2.25
CA TYR A 339 -0.02 -6.92 -2.39
C TYR A 339 1.24 -6.08 -2.24
N ILE A 340 2.41 -6.69 -2.03
CA ILE A 340 3.69 -6.01 -1.82
C ILE A 340 4.54 -6.15 -3.08
N ARG A 341 4.83 -5.01 -3.72
CA ARG A 341 5.73 -4.96 -4.88
C ARG A 341 7.18 -4.96 -4.38
N PRO A 342 8.07 -5.84 -4.86
CA PRO A 342 9.49 -5.79 -4.57
C PRO A 342 10.08 -4.42 -4.94
N PHE A 343 11.07 -3.98 -4.17
CA PHE A 343 11.70 -2.68 -4.36
C PHE A 343 13.22 -2.80 -4.27
N TYR A 344 13.91 -2.52 -5.38
CA TYR A 344 15.36 -2.70 -5.54
C TYR A 344 15.82 -4.10 -5.09
N TYR A 345 16.55 -4.19 -3.98
CA TYR A 345 17.10 -5.43 -3.43
C TYR A 345 16.21 -6.09 -2.37
N ASP A 346 15.18 -5.40 -1.92
CA ASP A 346 14.23 -5.95 -0.96
C ASP A 346 13.11 -6.70 -1.72
N ASP A 347 13.01 -7.99 -1.49
CA ASP A 347 11.88 -8.79 -1.92
C ASP A 347 10.63 -8.51 -1.07
N SER A 348 9.49 -9.08 -1.46
CA SER A 348 8.22 -8.83 -0.77
C SER A 348 8.22 -9.33 0.68
N GLU A 349 9.00 -10.38 1.00
CA GLU A 349 9.12 -10.91 2.37
C GLU A 349 9.92 -9.96 3.25
N THR A 350 11.07 -9.51 2.77
CA THR A 350 11.92 -8.52 3.45
C THR A 350 11.16 -7.23 3.69
N LEU A 351 10.38 -6.76 2.70
CA LEU A 351 9.53 -5.59 2.85
C LEU A 351 8.47 -5.79 3.94
N PHE A 352 7.78 -6.94 3.94
CA PHE A 352 6.79 -7.23 4.95
C PHE A 352 7.41 -7.29 6.35
N GLU A 353 8.47 -8.07 6.52
CA GLU A 353 9.05 -8.34 7.85
C GLU A 353 9.82 -7.14 8.42
N GLN A 354 10.67 -6.51 7.62
CA GLN A 354 11.56 -5.46 8.11
C GLN A 354 10.99 -4.05 7.93
N ARG A 355 10.33 -3.78 6.79
CA ARG A 355 9.90 -2.42 6.46
C ARG A 355 8.49 -2.11 6.91
N ILE A 356 7.64 -3.13 7.10
CA ILE A 356 6.27 -2.96 7.59
C ILE A 356 6.18 -3.41 9.05
N VAL A 357 6.25 -4.71 9.32
CA VAL A 357 6.04 -5.27 10.67
C VAL A 357 7.11 -4.77 11.65
N GLY A 358 8.38 -4.78 11.26
CA GLY A 358 9.48 -4.28 12.09
C GLY A 358 9.33 -2.81 12.43
N MET A 359 8.98 -1.97 11.43
CA MET A 359 8.77 -0.54 11.65
C MET A 359 7.51 -0.24 12.46
N MET A 360 6.42 -1.00 12.25
CA MET A 360 5.22 -0.88 13.09
C MET A 360 5.49 -1.26 14.55
N LEU A 361 6.34 -2.27 14.79
CA LEU A 361 6.80 -2.60 16.14
C LEU A 361 7.59 -1.43 16.76
N HIS A 362 8.56 -0.87 16.02
CA HIS A 362 9.34 0.27 16.49
C HIS A 362 8.50 1.52 16.79
N LEU A 363 7.43 1.71 16.05
CA LEU A 363 6.45 2.79 16.28
C LEU A 363 5.47 2.48 17.43
N GLY A 364 5.57 1.30 18.06
CA GLY A 364 4.63 0.87 19.10
C GLY A 364 3.22 0.54 18.60
N LEU A 365 3.06 0.33 17.30
CA LEU A 365 1.75 0.02 16.69
C LEU A 365 1.41 -1.47 16.82
N LEU A 366 2.41 -2.34 16.95
CA LEU A 366 2.29 -3.79 17.08
C LEU A 366 3.04 -4.33 18.29
N LYS A 367 2.62 -5.50 18.73
CA LYS A 367 3.37 -6.41 19.61
C LYS A 367 3.74 -7.64 18.83
N ILE A 368 4.91 -8.21 19.11
CA ILE A 368 5.40 -9.45 18.50
C ILE A 368 5.77 -10.43 19.63
N GLY A 369 5.22 -11.63 19.58
CA GLY A 369 5.48 -12.66 20.59
C GLY A 369 5.88 -13.98 19.98
N GLU A 370 6.39 -14.88 20.82
CA GLU A 370 6.67 -16.29 20.51
C GLU A 370 5.65 -17.17 21.22
N HIS A 371 4.82 -17.85 20.44
CA HIS A 371 3.82 -18.78 20.94
C HIS A 371 4.33 -20.21 20.80
N ALA A 372 4.16 -21.04 21.83
CA ALA A 372 4.74 -22.38 21.87
C ALA A 372 4.28 -23.30 20.71
N GLN A 373 3.04 -23.15 20.27
CA GLN A 373 2.45 -23.97 19.20
C GLN A 373 2.55 -23.31 17.82
N PHE A 374 2.42 -21.98 17.76
CA PHE A 374 2.26 -21.23 16.50
C PHE A 374 3.50 -20.44 16.09
N GLY A 375 4.58 -20.49 16.87
CA GLY A 375 5.78 -19.70 16.60
C GLY A 375 5.53 -18.19 16.74
N LYS A 376 6.03 -17.42 15.82
CA LYS A 376 5.92 -15.95 15.83
C LYS A 376 4.48 -15.48 15.61
N VAL A 377 3.97 -14.70 16.56
CA VAL A 377 2.62 -14.12 16.52
C VAL A 377 2.67 -12.60 16.66
N ILE A 378 1.69 -11.93 16.07
CA ILE A 378 1.61 -10.47 15.98
C ILE A 378 0.25 -10.01 16.50
N ARG A 379 0.21 -8.88 17.22
CA ARG A 379 -1.03 -8.23 17.66
C ARG A 379 -0.91 -6.71 17.58
N ALA A 380 -1.95 -6.06 17.09
CA ALA A 380 -2.07 -4.60 17.08
C ALA A 380 -2.24 -4.07 18.52
N THR A 381 -1.56 -2.96 18.82
CA THR A 381 -1.71 -2.29 20.11
C THR A 381 -2.93 -1.36 20.12
N PRO A 382 -3.49 -1.00 21.28
CA PRO A 382 -4.52 0.03 21.35
C PRO A 382 -4.05 1.38 20.76
N LEU A 383 -2.77 1.74 20.99
CA LEU A 383 -2.14 2.92 20.41
C LEU A 383 -2.09 2.81 18.88
N GLY A 384 -1.65 1.66 18.34
CA GLY A 384 -1.59 1.41 16.90
C GLY A 384 -2.95 1.59 16.24
N ARG A 385 -3.99 0.98 16.76
CA ARG A 385 -5.35 1.12 16.25
C ARG A 385 -5.84 2.57 16.27
N ALA A 386 -5.58 3.31 17.36
CA ALA A 386 -5.94 4.73 17.45
C ALA A 386 -5.20 5.58 16.43
N VAL A 387 -3.89 5.35 16.24
CA VAL A 387 -3.04 6.08 15.30
C VAL A 387 -3.42 5.75 13.85
N VAL A 388 -3.59 4.48 13.51
CA VAL A 388 -3.93 4.04 12.14
C VAL A 388 -5.35 4.47 11.74
N ALA A 389 -6.32 4.41 12.65
CA ALA A 389 -7.71 4.80 12.40
C ALA A 389 -7.94 6.33 12.48
N GLY A 390 -7.22 7.02 13.34
CA GLY A 390 -7.49 8.42 13.71
C GLY A 390 -6.83 9.46 12.82
N LEU A 391 -5.87 9.09 11.99
CA LEU A 391 -5.15 10.05 11.16
C LEU A 391 -5.79 10.19 9.78
N ASN A 392 -6.68 11.19 9.64
CA ASN A 392 -6.93 11.83 8.37
C ASN A 392 -5.65 12.61 7.99
N LEU A 393 -4.68 11.88 7.43
CA LEU A 393 -3.48 12.50 6.88
C LEU A 393 -3.90 13.24 5.61
N GLU A 394 -3.74 14.55 5.58
CA GLU A 394 -3.73 15.31 4.34
C GLU A 394 -2.69 14.68 3.40
N ASP A 395 -2.91 14.79 2.10
CA ASP A 395 -2.03 14.17 1.11
C ASP A 395 -0.71 14.95 1.08
N GLU A 396 0.14 14.63 2.05
CA GLU A 396 1.48 15.22 2.12
C GLU A 396 2.38 14.55 1.08
N ASP A 397 3.20 15.34 0.42
CA ASP A 397 4.15 14.85 -0.58
C ASP A 397 5.18 13.90 0.04
N ALA A 398 5.67 12.99 -0.80
CA ALA A 398 6.78 12.12 -0.40
C ALA A 398 8.01 12.98 -0.06
N ILE A 399 8.79 12.53 0.91
CA ILE A 399 10.09 13.14 1.18
C ILE A 399 11.04 12.76 0.04
N VAL A 400 11.62 13.77 -0.59
CA VAL A 400 12.66 13.58 -1.60
C VAL A 400 13.94 13.22 -0.85
N LEU A 401 14.53 12.10 -1.22
CA LEU A 401 15.83 11.65 -0.68
C LEU A 401 16.94 12.21 -1.57
N ASP A 402 17.89 12.90 -0.97
CA ASP A 402 19.08 13.44 -1.64
C ASP A 402 20.10 12.34 -1.99
#